data_dcfda855b658edff48299d9c127d1857
#
_entry.id   dcfda855b658edff48299d9c127d1857
#
_cell.length_a   1.000
_cell.length_b   1.000
_cell.length_c   1.000
_cell.angle_alpha   90.00
_cell.angle_beta   90.00
_cell.angle_gamma   90.00
#
_symmetry.space_group_name_H-M   'P 1'
#
loop_
_entity.id
_entity.type
_entity.pdbx_description
1 polymer ?
#
loop_
_entity_poly.entity_id
_entity_poly.type
_entity_poly.pdbx_seq_one_letter_code
_entity_poly.pdbx_strand_id
1 'polypeptide(L)'
;MLLDSHRGYDPGALVMARALARAFRAPLVTSTISRLLVDLNRSIGHPQLFSAATRGAPARLRAKMVEQHYRPYRVQVERLVRQSVSRGQRMIHISSHSFTPELDGKLRCADVGLLYHPGRHEEAELCARWKASLAVFAPQLRVRRNYPYAGKGDGLTSHLRRRFPRGAYVGIELEVNQRIVLAAGRRWTALRGALIDALRTAGAAHGDP
;
A
#
# COMPACT_ATOMS: atom_id res chain seq x y z
N MET A 1 -12.11 -20.91 3.13
CA MET A 1 -11.23 -21.34 2.00
C MET A 1 -9.98 -20.46 1.92
N LEU A 2 -8.88 -20.89 1.21
CA LEU A 2 -7.65 -20.06 1.10
C LEU A 2 -7.89 -18.72 0.42
N LEU A 3 -8.80 -18.67 -0.55
CA LEU A 3 -9.14 -17.44 -1.28
C LEU A 3 -9.78 -16.37 -0.38
N ASP A 4 -10.53 -16.77 0.63
CA ASP A 4 -11.20 -15.86 1.57
C ASP A 4 -10.33 -15.48 2.76
N SER A 5 -9.09 -15.98 2.81
CA SER A 5 -8.13 -15.67 3.86
C SER A 5 -7.22 -14.50 3.46
N HIS A 6 -6.49 -13.97 4.43
CA HIS A 6 -5.42 -12.98 4.21
C HIS A 6 -4.34 -13.42 3.20
N ARG A 7 -4.28 -14.71 2.86
CA ARG A 7 -3.39 -15.22 1.82
C ARG A 7 -3.93 -14.94 0.42
N GLY A 8 -5.26 -14.81 0.27
CA GLY A 8 -5.91 -14.57 -1.01
C GLY A 8 -5.94 -13.10 -1.42
N TYR A 9 -6.18 -12.21 -0.47
CA TYR A 9 -6.33 -10.78 -0.69
C TYR A 9 -6.15 -9.99 0.60
N ASP A 10 -6.14 -8.66 0.51
CA ASP A 10 -6.05 -7.74 1.64
C ASP A 10 -7.44 -7.16 1.95
N PRO A 11 -8.22 -7.71 2.92
CA PRO A 11 -9.55 -7.21 3.27
C PRO A 11 -9.55 -5.70 3.52
N GLY A 12 -10.51 -4.98 2.93
CA GLY A 12 -10.68 -3.54 3.10
C GLY A 12 -9.69 -2.64 2.33
N ALA A 13 -8.60 -3.17 1.79
CA ALA A 13 -7.60 -2.38 1.08
C ALA A 13 -8.21 -1.62 -0.12
N LEU A 14 -9.05 -2.27 -0.93
CA LEU A 14 -9.75 -1.65 -2.05
C LEU A 14 -10.73 -0.56 -1.60
N VAL A 15 -11.43 -0.77 -0.48
CA VAL A 15 -12.38 0.21 0.08
C VAL A 15 -11.63 1.45 0.54
N MET A 16 -10.47 1.29 1.21
CA MET A 16 -9.60 2.39 1.63
C MET A 16 -9.02 3.14 0.42
N ALA A 17 -8.50 2.41 -0.57
CA ALA A 17 -7.94 3.00 -1.79
C ALA A 17 -8.98 3.85 -2.55
N ARG A 18 -10.21 3.36 -2.69
CA ARG A 18 -11.32 4.12 -3.29
C ARG A 18 -11.67 5.38 -2.50
N ALA A 19 -11.67 5.30 -1.16
CA ALA A 19 -11.94 6.45 -0.30
C ALA A 19 -10.85 7.53 -0.45
N LEU A 20 -9.56 7.14 -0.45
CA LEU A 20 -8.43 8.04 -0.71
C LEU A 20 -8.52 8.67 -2.10
N ALA A 21 -8.71 7.87 -3.15
CA ALA A 21 -8.80 8.36 -4.52
C ALA A 21 -9.90 9.41 -4.69
N ARG A 22 -11.09 9.16 -4.10
CA ARG A 22 -12.20 10.13 -4.10
C ARG A 22 -11.85 11.41 -3.34
N ALA A 23 -11.30 11.29 -2.13
CA ALA A 23 -11.01 12.43 -1.26
C ALA A 23 -9.94 13.37 -1.83
N PHE A 24 -8.96 12.82 -2.55
CA PHE A 24 -7.86 13.58 -3.17
C PHE A 24 -8.03 13.79 -4.68
N ARG A 25 -9.16 13.36 -5.28
CA ARG A 25 -9.38 13.39 -6.74
C ARG A 25 -8.20 12.78 -7.51
N ALA A 26 -7.62 11.72 -6.93
CA ALA A 26 -6.41 11.08 -7.44
C ALA A 26 -6.74 9.87 -8.33
N PRO A 27 -5.89 9.55 -9.31
CA PRO A 27 -6.01 8.31 -10.07
C PRO A 27 -5.99 7.08 -9.17
N LEU A 28 -6.74 6.06 -9.53
CA LEU A 28 -6.81 4.79 -8.82
C LEU A 28 -6.46 3.63 -9.75
N VAL A 29 -5.49 2.81 -9.35
CA VAL A 29 -5.20 1.54 -10.00
C VAL A 29 -5.50 0.42 -9.03
N THR A 30 -6.31 -0.55 -9.45
CA THR A 30 -6.72 -1.67 -8.60
C THR A 30 -6.64 -2.98 -9.35
N SER A 31 -6.47 -4.06 -8.59
CA SER A 31 -6.63 -5.42 -9.09
C SER A 31 -7.36 -6.26 -8.06
N THR A 32 -8.26 -7.12 -8.54
CA THR A 32 -8.97 -8.13 -7.73
C THR A 32 -8.40 -9.53 -7.96
N ILE A 33 -7.28 -9.62 -8.67
CA ILE A 33 -6.55 -10.88 -8.86
C ILE A 33 -5.96 -11.31 -7.53
N SER A 34 -6.28 -12.54 -7.13
CA SER A 34 -5.76 -13.09 -5.89
C SER A 34 -4.23 -13.20 -5.91
N ARG A 35 -3.59 -12.79 -4.84
CA ARG A 35 -2.14 -12.99 -4.65
C ARG A 35 -1.74 -14.47 -4.59
N LEU A 36 -2.71 -15.40 -4.47
CA LEU A 36 -2.47 -16.82 -4.64
C LEU A 36 -2.16 -17.20 -6.09
N LEU A 37 -2.64 -16.42 -7.06
CA LEU A 37 -2.30 -16.64 -8.48
C LEU A 37 -0.91 -16.08 -8.78
N VAL A 38 -0.71 -14.80 -8.58
CA VAL A 38 0.55 -14.08 -8.73
C VAL A 38 0.53 -12.84 -7.82
N ASP A 39 1.57 -12.63 -7.02
CA ASP A 39 1.65 -11.48 -6.12
C ASP A 39 2.10 -10.23 -6.89
N LEU A 40 1.16 -9.31 -7.12
CA LEU A 40 1.39 -8.07 -7.88
C LEU A 40 2.35 -7.11 -7.16
N ASN A 41 2.56 -7.29 -5.86
CA ASN A 41 3.49 -6.47 -5.07
C ASN A 41 4.92 -7.01 -5.07
N ARG A 42 5.18 -8.25 -5.51
CA ARG A 42 6.54 -8.83 -5.58
C ARG A 42 7.23 -8.53 -6.90
N SER A 43 8.56 -8.48 -6.89
CA SER A 43 9.36 -8.35 -8.11
C SER A 43 9.38 -9.66 -8.90
N ILE A 44 9.53 -9.59 -10.23
CA ILE A 44 9.78 -10.78 -11.06
C ILE A 44 11.09 -11.42 -10.59
N GLY A 45 11.07 -12.75 -10.40
CA GLY A 45 12.19 -13.51 -9.82
C GLY A 45 12.13 -13.67 -8.29
N HIS A 46 11.26 -12.95 -7.60
CA HIS A 46 11.12 -13.14 -6.16
C HIS A 46 10.54 -14.53 -5.83
N PRO A 47 11.08 -15.28 -4.83
CA PRO A 47 10.62 -16.64 -4.52
C PRO A 47 9.12 -16.76 -4.19
N GLN A 48 8.53 -15.67 -3.69
CA GLN A 48 7.12 -15.59 -3.33
C GLN A 48 6.26 -14.88 -4.40
N LEU A 49 6.76 -14.68 -5.63
CA LEU A 49 5.95 -14.13 -6.72
C LEU A 49 4.75 -15.04 -7.02
N PHE A 50 4.97 -16.34 -7.00
CA PHE A 50 3.94 -17.36 -7.12
C PHE A 50 3.72 -18.05 -5.77
N SER A 51 2.46 -18.21 -5.39
CA SER A 51 2.10 -18.89 -4.15
C SER A 51 2.41 -20.39 -4.23
N ALA A 52 2.21 -21.10 -3.09
CA ALA A 52 2.30 -22.56 -3.08
C ALA A 52 1.34 -23.22 -4.09
N ALA A 53 0.20 -22.58 -4.40
CA ALA A 53 -0.77 -23.10 -5.36
C ALA A 53 -0.31 -23.00 -6.82
N THR A 54 0.58 -22.03 -7.16
CA THR A 54 0.94 -21.74 -8.55
C THR A 54 2.43 -21.88 -8.86
N ARG A 55 3.31 -21.94 -7.84
CA ARG A 55 4.77 -22.05 -8.07
C ARG A 55 5.17 -23.33 -8.81
N GLY A 56 4.43 -24.43 -8.62
CA GLY A 56 4.63 -25.72 -9.30
C GLY A 56 4.03 -25.78 -10.72
N ALA A 57 3.31 -24.75 -11.17
CA ALA A 57 2.71 -24.75 -12.50
C ALA A 57 3.79 -24.71 -13.60
N PRO A 58 3.52 -25.29 -14.80
CA PRO A 58 4.41 -25.23 -15.94
C PRO A 58 4.87 -23.80 -16.24
N ALA A 59 6.12 -23.63 -16.68
CA ALA A 59 6.71 -22.31 -16.96
C ALA A 59 5.85 -21.47 -17.91
N ARG A 60 5.25 -22.09 -18.94
CA ARG A 60 4.32 -21.43 -19.88
C ARG A 60 3.10 -20.82 -19.17
N LEU A 61 2.52 -21.52 -18.21
CA LEU A 61 1.37 -21.02 -17.46
C LEU A 61 1.78 -19.87 -16.52
N ARG A 62 2.92 -19.99 -15.85
CA ARG A 62 3.45 -18.89 -15.02
C ARG A 62 3.75 -17.64 -15.83
N ALA A 63 4.33 -17.79 -17.02
CA ALA A 63 4.55 -16.70 -17.95
C ALA A 63 3.21 -16.04 -18.35
N LYS A 64 2.18 -16.84 -18.67
CA LYS A 64 0.83 -16.32 -18.98
C LYS A 64 0.22 -15.53 -17.83
N MET A 65 0.36 -15.99 -16.57
CA MET A 65 -0.11 -15.26 -15.38
C MET A 65 0.59 -13.88 -15.26
N VAL A 66 1.90 -13.83 -15.52
CA VAL A 66 2.66 -12.58 -15.51
C VAL A 66 2.17 -11.64 -16.61
N GLU A 67 2.04 -12.10 -17.84
CA GLU A 67 1.63 -11.26 -18.98
C GLU A 67 0.20 -10.76 -18.85
N GLN A 68 -0.72 -11.58 -18.36
CA GLN A 68 -2.14 -11.23 -18.30
C GLN A 68 -2.53 -10.40 -17.06
N HIS A 69 -1.82 -10.56 -15.94
CA HIS A 69 -2.25 -9.97 -14.66
C HIS A 69 -1.19 -9.06 -14.04
N TYR A 70 0.06 -9.52 -13.99
CA TYR A 70 1.12 -8.77 -13.31
C TYR A 70 1.58 -7.55 -14.11
N ARG A 71 1.97 -7.75 -15.38
CA ARG A 71 2.50 -6.65 -16.22
C ARG A 71 1.50 -5.51 -16.43
N PRO A 72 0.22 -5.77 -16.80
CA PRO A 72 -0.74 -4.69 -17.03
C PRO A 72 -0.93 -3.80 -15.79
N TYR A 73 -1.03 -4.41 -14.61
CA TYR A 73 -1.16 -3.66 -13.36
C TYR A 73 0.07 -2.78 -13.10
N ARG A 74 1.27 -3.36 -13.17
CA ARG A 74 2.54 -2.66 -12.88
C ARG A 74 2.79 -1.54 -13.89
N VAL A 75 2.57 -1.79 -15.18
CA VAL A 75 2.72 -0.79 -16.25
C VAL A 75 1.75 0.37 -16.06
N GLN A 76 0.51 0.10 -15.68
CA GLN A 76 -0.47 1.16 -15.44
C GLN A 76 -0.05 2.08 -14.29
N VAL A 77 0.40 1.52 -13.15
CA VAL A 77 0.91 2.33 -12.03
C VAL A 77 2.14 3.14 -12.45
N GLU A 78 3.12 2.49 -13.08
CA GLU A 78 4.34 3.17 -13.51
C GLU A 78 4.06 4.30 -14.52
N ARG A 79 3.10 4.10 -15.43
CA ARG A 79 2.67 5.13 -16.39
C ARG A 79 2.14 6.38 -15.68
N LEU A 80 1.30 6.23 -14.67
CA LEU A 80 0.77 7.36 -13.89
C LEU A 80 1.88 8.12 -13.16
N VAL A 81 2.81 7.39 -12.54
CA VAL A 81 3.97 8.03 -11.89
C VAL A 81 4.81 8.77 -12.90
N ARG A 82 5.12 8.15 -14.04
CA ARG A 82 5.89 8.76 -15.12
C ARG A 82 5.23 10.03 -15.66
N GLN A 83 3.92 10.01 -15.88
CA GLN A 83 3.16 11.17 -16.35
C GLN A 83 3.21 12.36 -15.39
N SER A 84 3.16 12.10 -14.07
CA SER A 84 3.29 13.16 -13.07
C SER A 84 4.71 13.72 -13.05
N VAL A 85 5.70 12.84 -12.97
CA VAL A 85 7.13 13.23 -12.91
C VAL A 85 7.55 13.97 -14.18
N SER A 86 7.08 13.56 -15.37
CA SER A 86 7.42 14.27 -16.62
C SER A 86 6.82 15.68 -16.74
N ARG A 87 5.81 15.99 -15.92
CA ARG A 87 5.24 17.34 -15.78
C ARG A 87 5.90 18.17 -14.69
N GLY A 88 7.00 17.70 -14.11
CA GLY A 88 7.65 18.33 -12.97
C GLY A 88 6.89 18.22 -11.64
N GLN A 89 5.83 17.40 -11.61
CA GLN A 89 4.99 17.28 -10.43
C GLN A 89 5.53 16.19 -9.50
N ARG A 90 5.46 16.45 -8.20
CA ARG A 90 5.73 15.44 -7.17
C ARG A 90 4.58 14.45 -7.07
N MET A 91 4.87 13.15 -7.21
CA MET A 91 3.88 12.08 -7.07
C MET A 91 3.93 11.48 -5.67
N ILE A 92 2.84 11.60 -4.93
CA ILE A 92 2.61 10.83 -3.70
C ILE A 92 1.78 9.59 -4.04
N HIS A 93 2.39 8.41 -3.92
CA HIS A 93 1.76 7.12 -4.17
C HIS A 93 1.44 6.45 -2.84
N ILE A 94 0.15 6.24 -2.55
CA ILE A 94 -0.30 5.46 -1.40
C ILE A 94 -0.71 4.07 -1.87
N SER A 95 0.08 3.06 -1.53
CA SER A 95 -0.25 1.65 -1.74
C SER A 95 -1.06 1.15 -0.55
N SER A 96 -2.33 0.84 -0.78
CA SER A 96 -3.26 0.47 0.29
C SER A 96 -3.26 -1.04 0.53
N HIS A 97 -2.97 -1.44 1.75
CA HIS A 97 -2.89 -2.82 2.21
C HIS A 97 -3.62 -3.02 3.53
N SER A 98 -3.76 -4.26 3.95
CA SER A 98 -4.17 -4.62 5.30
C SER A 98 -3.41 -5.86 5.79
N PHE A 99 -3.16 -5.91 7.09
CA PHE A 99 -2.41 -7.00 7.72
C PHE A 99 -3.24 -7.74 8.77
N THR A 100 -2.95 -9.04 8.95
CA THR A 100 -3.60 -9.87 9.96
C THR A 100 -3.27 -9.42 11.37
N PRO A 101 -4.24 -9.46 12.32
CA PRO A 101 -4.01 -9.11 13.72
C PRO A 101 -3.04 -10.07 14.41
N GLU A 102 -2.88 -11.26 13.87
CA GLU A 102 -1.95 -12.28 14.35
C GLU A 102 -1.26 -12.95 13.16
N LEU A 103 0.01 -13.27 13.32
CA LEU A 103 0.78 -14.06 12.36
C LEU A 103 1.79 -14.94 13.10
N ASP A 104 1.80 -16.24 12.80
CA ASP A 104 2.69 -17.24 13.42
C ASP A 104 2.68 -17.16 14.96
N GLY A 105 1.49 -17.07 15.56
CA GLY A 105 1.27 -16.97 17.00
C GLY A 105 1.65 -15.62 17.63
N LYS A 106 2.08 -14.63 16.85
CA LYS A 106 2.47 -13.32 17.33
C LYS A 106 1.38 -12.27 17.08
N LEU A 107 0.88 -11.66 18.16
CA LEU A 107 -0.09 -10.57 18.09
C LEU A 107 0.55 -9.30 17.49
N ARG A 108 -0.16 -8.69 16.57
CA ARG A 108 0.20 -7.43 15.91
C ARG A 108 -0.63 -6.29 16.47
N CYS A 109 -0.06 -5.59 17.44
CA CYS A 109 -0.79 -4.64 18.27
C CYS A 109 -1.08 -3.27 17.61
N ALA A 110 -0.47 -2.90 16.48
CA ALA A 110 -0.78 -1.66 15.80
C ALA A 110 -2.15 -1.72 15.11
N ASP A 111 -2.82 -0.57 15.02
CA ASP A 111 -4.06 -0.38 14.24
C ASP A 111 -3.74 0.02 12.80
N VAL A 112 -2.69 0.85 12.64
CA VAL A 112 -2.22 1.37 11.35
C VAL A 112 -0.69 1.30 11.29
N GLY A 113 -0.18 0.86 10.15
CA GLY A 113 1.23 0.92 9.77
C GLY A 113 1.43 1.90 8.61
N LEU A 114 2.45 2.74 8.69
CA LEU A 114 2.92 3.59 7.61
C LEU A 114 4.32 3.13 7.22
N LEU A 115 4.41 2.44 6.07
CA LEU A 115 5.68 1.86 5.62
C LEU A 115 6.31 2.76 4.57
N TYR A 116 7.59 3.02 4.75
CA TYR A 116 8.38 3.89 3.87
C TYR A 116 9.85 3.46 3.87
N HIS A 117 10.61 3.95 2.91
CA HIS A 117 12.06 3.69 2.89
C HIS A 117 12.78 4.69 3.81
N PRO A 118 13.45 4.24 4.90
CA PRO A 118 14.08 5.14 5.88
C PRO A 118 15.11 6.10 5.29
N GLY A 119 15.79 5.70 4.21
CA GLY A 119 16.78 6.55 3.51
C GLY A 119 16.16 7.57 2.54
N ARG A 120 14.80 7.68 2.47
CA ARG A 120 14.09 8.71 1.70
C ARG A 120 13.46 9.72 2.65
N HIS A 121 14.06 10.90 2.73
CA HIS A 121 13.68 11.95 3.68
C HIS A 121 12.21 12.35 3.52
N GLU A 122 11.76 12.58 2.30
CA GLU A 122 10.40 13.00 1.97
C GLU A 122 9.34 11.99 2.41
N GLU A 123 9.65 10.69 2.29
CA GLU A 123 8.76 9.62 2.76
C GLU A 123 8.72 9.58 4.29
N ALA A 124 9.88 9.70 4.93
CA ALA A 124 10.00 9.69 6.39
C ALA A 124 9.26 10.88 7.02
N GLU A 125 9.43 12.08 6.44
CA GLU A 125 8.74 13.30 6.86
C GLU A 125 7.22 13.21 6.69
N LEU A 126 6.74 12.80 5.49
CA LEU A 126 5.31 12.64 5.26
C LEU A 126 4.70 11.66 6.26
N CYS A 127 5.35 10.51 6.51
CA CYS A 127 4.88 9.54 7.50
C CYS A 127 4.94 10.08 8.93
N ALA A 128 5.91 10.91 9.27
CA ALA A 128 5.99 11.55 10.59
C ALA A 128 4.84 12.52 10.80
N ARG A 129 4.58 13.42 9.83
CA ARG A 129 3.47 14.37 9.87
C ARG A 129 2.11 13.66 9.85
N TRP A 130 1.94 12.65 8.99
CA TRP A 130 0.70 11.86 8.95
C TRP A 130 0.42 11.19 10.29
N LYS A 131 1.43 10.59 10.92
CA LYS A 131 1.30 10.01 12.25
C LYS A 131 0.96 11.08 13.31
N ALA A 132 1.60 12.25 13.27
CA ALA A 132 1.32 13.34 14.21
C ALA A 132 -0.13 13.86 14.07
N SER A 133 -0.59 14.07 12.81
CA SER A 133 -1.97 14.44 12.53
C SER A 133 -2.96 13.37 12.99
N LEU A 134 -2.65 12.08 12.79
CA LEU A 134 -3.49 10.98 13.30
C LEU A 134 -3.59 10.96 14.83
N ALA A 135 -2.55 11.37 15.55
CA ALA A 135 -2.61 11.48 17.01
C ALA A 135 -3.58 12.58 17.48
N VAL A 136 -3.85 13.58 16.62
CA VAL A 136 -4.87 14.63 16.89
C VAL A 136 -6.26 14.14 16.50
N PHE A 137 -6.44 13.64 15.28
CA PHE A 137 -7.76 13.25 14.75
C PHE A 137 -8.32 11.96 15.36
N ALA A 138 -7.45 11.07 15.81
CA ALA A 138 -7.83 9.75 16.33
C ALA A 138 -6.81 9.24 17.36
N PRO A 139 -6.69 9.89 18.53
CA PRO A 139 -5.67 9.60 19.56
C PRO A 139 -5.74 8.17 20.09
N GLN A 140 -6.88 7.49 19.96
CA GLN A 140 -7.06 6.11 20.36
C GLN A 140 -6.38 5.11 19.43
N LEU A 141 -5.92 5.52 18.23
CA LEU A 141 -5.28 4.62 17.27
C LEU A 141 -3.80 4.42 17.58
N ARG A 142 -3.39 3.18 17.57
CA ARG A 142 -1.98 2.79 17.67
C ARG A 142 -1.34 2.80 16.29
N VAL A 143 -0.76 3.96 15.91
CA VAL A 143 -0.09 4.15 14.61
C VAL A 143 1.40 3.91 14.75
N ARG A 144 1.96 3.02 13.93
CA ARG A 144 3.39 2.73 13.88
C ARG A 144 4.00 2.99 12.51
N ARG A 145 5.26 3.43 12.49
CA ARG A 145 6.05 3.57 11.27
C ARG A 145 6.87 2.30 11.04
N ASN A 146 6.94 1.84 9.80
CA ASN A 146 7.64 0.60 9.40
C ASN A 146 7.24 -0.61 10.27
N TYR A 147 5.94 -0.82 10.40
CA TYR A 147 5.30 -1.92 11.11
C TYR A 147 3.99 -2.30 10.40
N PRO A 148 3.63 -3.58 10.25
CA PRO A 148 4.33 -4.78 10.72
C PRO A 148 5.50 -5.22 9.82
N TYR A 149 5.75 -4.52 8.73
CA TYR A 149 6.81 -4.80 7.79
C TYR A 149 7.75 -3.61 7.64
N ALA A 150 8.93 -3.84 7.06
CA ALA A 150 9.86 -2.77 6.71
C ALA A 150 9.55 -2.26 5.30
N GLY A 151 9.28 -0.97 5.15
CA GLY A 151 8.94 -0.35 3.86
C GLY A 151 10.10 -0.27 2.84
N LYS A 152 11.28 -0.78 3.20
CA LYS A 152 12.43 -0.96 2.29
C LYS A 152 12.48 -2.34 1.63
N GLY A 153 11.56 -3.25 1.99
CA GLY A 153 11.51 -4.60 1.43
C GLY A 153 11.16 -4.62 -0.05
N ASP A 154 11.19 -5.82 -0.65
CA ASP A 154 10.75 -5.99 -2.03
C ASP A 154 9.26 -5.68 -2.17
N GLY A 155 8.91 -4.88 -3.19
CA GLY A 155 7.54 -4.49 -3.47
C GLY A 155 7.43 -3.48 -4.61
N LEU A 156 6.19 -3.11 -4.96
CA LEU A 156 5.90 -2.13 -6.01
C LEU A 156 6.53 -0.76 -5.69
N THR A 157 6.39 -0.27 -4.46
CA THR A 157 6.99 1.00 -4.04
C THR A 157 8.52 0.97 -4.16
N SER A 158 9.16 -0.13 -3.77
CA SER A 158 10.61 -0.31 -3.91
C SER A 158 11.06 -0.37 -5.37
N HIS A 159 10.26 -0.99 -6.25
CA HIS A 159 10.50 -0.96 -7.70
C HIS A 159 10.44 0.47 -8.25
N LEU A 160 9.41 1.24 -7.91
CA LEU A 160 9.24 2.61 -8.38
C LEU A 160 10.32 3.55 -7.83
N ARG A 161 10.75 3.38 -6.58
CA ARG A 161 11.87 4.13 -5.99
C ARG A 161 13.18 3.98 -6.75
N ARG A 162 13.41 2.83 -7.39
CA ARG A 162 14.60 2.61 -8.24
C ARG A 162 14.50 3.26 -9.62
N ARG A 163 13.28 3.56 -10.07
CA ARG A 163 13.02 4.11 -11.41
C ARG A 163 12.82 5.62 -11.44
N PHE A 164 12.46 6.21 -10.31
CA PHE A 164 12.14 7.63 -10.24
C PHE A 164 13.01 8.36 -9.22
N PRO A 165 13.39 9.63 -9.50
CA PRO A 165 14.24 10.42 -8.62
C PRO A 165 13.65 10.60 -7.22
N ARG A 166 14.54 10.80 -6.24
CA ARG A 166 14.15 11.30 -4.91
C ARG A 166 13.47 12.67 -5.08
N GLY A 167 12.50 12.94 -4.24
CA GLY A 167 11.70 14.18 -4.35
C GLY A 167 10.58 14.10 -5.36
N ALA A 168 10.78 13.50 -6.54
CA ALA A 168 9.73 13.37 -7.56
C ALA A 168 8.73 12.24 -7.26
N TYR A 169 9.18 11.16 -6.61
CA TYR A 169 8.32 10.03 -6.22
C TYR A 169 8.43 9.75 -4.72
N VAL A 170 7.30 9.81 -4.04
CA VAL A 170 7.12 9.50 -2.62
C VAL A 170 6.17 8.31 -2.50
N GLY A 171 6.68 7.14 -2.09
CA GLY A 171 5.91 5.90 -2.00
C GLY A 171 5.67 5.47 -0.57
N ILE A 172 4.41 5.42 -0.15
CA ILE A 172 4.00 4.96 1.18
C ILE A 172 3.10 3.74 1.04
N GLU A 173 3.37 2.69 1.82
CA GLU A 173 2.44 1.57 1.97
C GLU A 173 1.63 1.80 3.25
N LEU A 174 0.33 1.98 3.09
CA LEU A 174 -0.63 2.09 4.18
C LEU A 174 -1.11 0.70 4.54
N GLU A 175 -0.87 0.29 5.77
CA GLU A 175 -1.26 -1.00 6.32
C GLU A 175 -2.32 -0.83 7.40
N VAL A 176 -3.51 -1.41 7.22
CA VAL A 176 -4.59 -1.36 8.22
C VAL A 176 -4.77 -2.74 8.85
N ASN A 177 -4.90 -2.77 10.18
CA ASN A 177 -5.15 -4.03 10.89
C ASN A 177 -6.53 -4.58 10.54
N GLN A 178 -6.58 -5.82 10.05
CA GLN A 178 -7.81 -6.49 9.60
C GLN A 178 -8.86 -6.63 10.70
N ARG A 179 -8.49 -6.63 11.99
CA ARG A 179 -9.49 -6.63 13.07
C ARG A 179 -10.44 -5.44 13.02
N ILE A 180 -9.98 -4.27 12.53
CA ILE A 180 -10.82 -3.07 12.40
C ILE A 180 -11.66 -3.15 11.13
N VAL A 181 -11.06 -3.63 10.06
CA VAL A 181 -11.71 -3.82 8.76
C VAL A 181 -12.86 -4.82 8.86
N LEU A 182 -12.58 -5.98 9.48
CA LEU A 182 -13.54 -7.10 9.59
C LEU A 182 -14.63 -6.83 10.62
N ALA A 183 -14.37 -5.98 11.64
CA ALA A 183 -15.40 -5.51 12.56
C ALA A 183 -16.43 -4.62 11.87
N ALA A 184 -16.12 -4.12 10.67
CA ALA A 184 -16.98 -3.29 9.83
C ALA A 184 -17.60 -2.06 10.56
N GLY A 185 -18.70 -1.51 10.03
CA GLY A 185 -19.52 -0.50 10.70
C GLY A 185 -18.82 0.84 10.95
N ARG A 186 -19.27 1.51 12.03
CA ARG A 186 -18.85 2.89 12.36
C ARG A 186 -17.35 3.03 12.60
N ARG A 187 -16.72 2.03 13.23
CA ARG A 187 -15.28 2.06 13.55
C ARG A 187 -14.41 2.08 12.30
N TRP A 188 -14.74 1.25 11.31
CA TRP A 188 -14.05 1.23 10.02
C TRP A 188 -14.26 2.52 9.22
N THR A 189 -15.48 3.06 9.25
CA THR A 189 -15.79 4.34 8.61
C THR A 189 -15.04 5.50 9.25
N ALA A 190 -15.02 5.58 10.58
CA ALA A 190 -14.28 6.60 11.33
C ALA A 190 -12.76 6.52 11.07
N LEU A 191 -12.18 5.32 11.04
CA LEU A 191 -10.76 5.14 10.73
C LEU A 191 -10.43 5.67 9.32
N ARG A 192 -11.25 5.37 8.32
CA ARG A 192 -11.04 5.87 6.95
C ARG A 192 -11.09 7.38 6.87
N GLY A 193 -12.04 8.02 7.56
CA GLY A 193 -12.13 9.46 7.67
C GLY A 193 -10.88 10.06 8.31
N ALA A 194 -10.50 9.56 9.48
CA ALA A 194 -9.31 10.03 10.18
C ALA A 194 -8.01 9.89 9.37
N LEU A 195 -7.84 8.78 8.65
CA LEU A 195 -6.68 8.57 7.76
C LEU A 195 -6.63 9.61 6.62
N ILE A 196 -7.78 9.93 6.03
CA ILE A 196 -7.90 10.91 4.94
C ILE A 196 -7.62 12.31 5.44
N ASP A 197 -8.26 12.73 6.55
CA ASP A 197 -8.13 14.08 7.09
C ASP A 197 -6.71 14.33 7.61
N ALA A 198 -6.12 13.34 8.28
CA ALA A 198 -4.74 13.40 8.72
C ALA A 198 -3.73 13.47 7.55
N LEU A 199 -3.98 12.72 6.44
CA LEU A 199 -3.12 12.81 5.27
C LEU A 199 -3.27 14.16 4.56
N ARG A 200 -4.46 14.74 4.50
CA ARG A 200 -4.69 16.08 3.94
C ARG A 200 -3.90 17.13 4.72
N THR A 201 -3.97 17.10 6.04
CA THR A 201 -3.20 18.01 6.91
C THR A 201 -1.69 17.79 6.73
N ALA A 202 -1.23 16.54 6.68
CA ALA A 202 0.18 16.21 6.48
C ALA A 202 0.73 16.63 5.11
N GLY A 203 -0.11 16.62 4.07
CA GLY A 203 0.22 17.01 2.69
C GLY A 203 0.23 18.54 2.50
N ALA A 204 -0.70 19.26 3.11
CA ALA A 204 -0.82 20.71 2.99
C ALA A 204 0.42 21.48 3.50
N ALA A 205 1.17 20.93 4.44
CA ALA A 205 2.42 21.50 4.95
C ALA A 205 3.59 21.47 3.92
N HIS A 206 3.36 21.00 2.71
CA HIS A 206 4.27 21.02 1.57
C HIS A 206 3.67 21.80 0.39
N GLY A 207 2.74 22.71 0.65
CA GLY A 207 2.29 23.64 -0.35
C GLY A 207 3.50 24.46 -0.83
N ASP A 208 4.01 24.10 -2.01
CA ASP A 208 4.77 25.04 -2.83
C ASP A 208 3.87 26.23 -3.15
N PRO A 209 4.45 27.42 -3.22
CA PRO A 209 3.76 28.66 -3.50
C PRO A 209 3.01 28.63 -4.83
#